data_6af082b50c09d99b6a24be60492a5954
#
_entry.id   6af082b50c09d99b6a24be60492a5954
#
_cell.length_a   1.000
_cell.length_b   1.000
_cell.length_c   1.000
_cell.angle_alpha   90.00
_cell.angle_beta   90.00
_cell.angle_gamma   90.00
#
_symmetry.space_group_name_H-M   'P 1'
#
loop_
_entity.id
_entity.type
_entity.pdbx_description
1 polymer ?
#
loop_
_entity_poly.entity_id
_entity_poly.type
_entity_poly.pdbx_seq_one_letter_code
_entity_poly.pdbx_strand_id
1 'polypeptide(L)'
;LNDDLGYDRMVQDMLAADELAPLDRSRLRATGFLTRNFHLFNRNYWLEDVVEHTAKSFMGLTLNCCRCHNHKYDPLDQDEYYSWRAFFEPYQVRLDPLTADPSPDAPAISRVYDADLDVKTQLFIRGDEKNPDAKRKILAVVPRIFGDSAAKTAAVNEVRLPVTGWYPALAPTAVAEAARAIQERAD
;
A
#
# COMPACT_ATOMS: atom_id res chain seq x y z
N LEU A 1 -11.76 16.26 3.25
CA LEU A 1 -13.20 16.53 3.46
C LEU A 1 -13.44 18.02 3.69
N ASN A 2 -12.69 18.67 4.60
CA ASN A 2 -12.91 20.10 4.90
C ASN A 2 -12.61 21.02 3.71
N ASP A 3 -11.67 20.65 2.85
CA ASP A 3 -11.24 21.42 1.68
C ASP A 3 -11.94 20.97 0.39
N ASP A 4 -13.02 20.19 0.51
CA ASP A 4 -13.82 19.64 -0.60
C ASP A 4 -12.96 18.95 -1.69
N LEU A 5 -11.97 18.17 -1.27
CA LEU A 5 -11.10 17.42 -2.17
C LEU A 5 -11.93 16.43 -3.00
N GLY A 6 -11.73 16.41 -4.32
CA GLY A 6 -12.38 15.47 -5.23
C GLY A 6 -12.17 14.02 -4.81
N TYR A 7 -13.22 13.22 -4.93
CA TYR A 7 -13.21 11.81 -4.49
C TYR A 7 -12.12 10.98 -5.18
N ASP A 8 -11.92 11.19 -6.47
CA ASP A 8 -10.87 10.56 -7.27
C ASP A 8 -9.47 10.84 -6.70
N ARG A 9 -9.21 12.11 -6.33
CA ARG A 9 -7.96 12.52 -5.70
C ARG A 9 -7.79 11.90 -4.33
N MET A 10 -8.86 11.85 -3.54
CA MET A 10 -8.83 11.24 -2.22
C MET A 10 -8.47 9.75 -2.31
N VAL A 11 -9.06 9.00 -3.25
CA VAL A 11 -8.74 7.59 -3.47
C VAL A 11 -7.29 7.39 -3.91
N GLN A 12 -6.81 8.22 -4.85
CA GLN A 12 -5.42 8.19 -5.29
C GLN A 12 -4.44 8.41 -4.11
N ASP A 13 -4.72 9.38 -3.26
CA ASP A 13 -3.87 9.65 -2.09
C ASP A 13 -3.92 8.51 -1.06
N MET A 14 -5.06 7.84 -0.90
CA MET A 14 -5.19 6.69 0.00
C MET A 14 -4.40 5.46 -0.48
N LEU A 15 -4.28 5.26 -1.80
CA LEU A 15 -3.68 4.06 -2.38
C LEU A 15 -2.25 4.26 -2.86
N ALA A 16 -1.86 5.48 -3.24
CA ALA A 16 -0.61 5.73 -3.95
C ALA A 16 0.03 7.10 -3.63
N ALA A 17 -0.26 7.73 -2.49
CA ALA A 17 0.38 9.01 -2.16
C ALA A 17 1.90 8.89 -2.00
N ASP A 18 2.41 7.73 -1.63
CA ASP A 18 3.84 7.46 -1.54
C ASP A 18 4.54 7.52 -2.89
N GLU A 19 3.86 7.19 -3.98
CA GLU A 19 4.35 7.33 -5.35
C GLU A 19 4.05 8.71 -5.95
N LEU A 20 2.81 9.21 -5.75
CA LEU A 20 2.33 10.45 -6.37
C LEU A 20 2.87 11.72 -5.71
N ALA A 21 3.15 11.66 -4.41
CA ALA A 21 3.59 12.80 -3.62
C ALA A 21 4.53 12.38 -2.47
N PRO A 22 5.67 11.75 -2.76
CA PRO A 22 6.53 11.11 -1.77
C PRO A 22 7.12 12.06 -0.72
N LEU A 23 7.09 13.37 -0.97
CA LEU A 23 7.59 14.40 -0.07
C LEU A 23 6.48 15.21 0.63
N ASP A 24 5.23 15.01 0.24
CA ASP A 24 4.09 15.72 0.84
C ASP A 24 3.52 14.94 2.03
N ARG A 25 3.95 15.31 3.23
CA ARG A 25 3.51 14.67 4.47
C ARG A 25 2.00 14.73 4.69
N SER A 26 1.33 15.77 4.18
CA SER A 26 -0.12 15.91 4.30
C SER A 26 -0.84 14.83 3.49
N ARG A 27 -0.40 14.61 2.25
CA ARG A 27 -0.94 13.58 1.37
C ARG A 27 -0.55 12.18 1.82
N LEU A 28 0.69 11.98 2.25
CA LEU A 28 1.18 10.69 2.75
C LEU A 28 0.37 10.13 3.93
N ARG A 29 -0.25 10.99 4.75
CA ARG A 29 -1.17 10.56 5.82
C ARG A 29 -2.36 9.75 5.30
N ALA A 30 -2.78 9.98 4.04
CA ALA A 30 -3.89 9.24 3.46
C ALA A 30 -3.57 7.75 3.28
N THR A 31 -2.29 7.36 3.09
CA THR A 31 -1.88 5.95 3.01
C THR A 31 -2.08 5.20 4.33
N GLY A 32 -2.40 5.90 5.41
CA GLY A 32 -2.88 5.32 6.66
C GLY A 32 -4.12 4.43 6.47
N PHE A 33 -4.87 4.60 5.37
CA PHE A 33 -5.92 3.67 4.96
C PHE A 33 -5.39 2.24 4.81
N LEU A 34 -4.23 2.07 4.17
CA LEU A 34 -3.60 0.77 3.93
C LEU A 34 -2.91 0.21 5.17
N THR A 35 -2.45 1.08 6.08
CA THR A 35 -1.76 0.64 7.30
C THR A 35 -2.71 0.30 8.45
N ARG A 36 -4.01 0.60 8.33
CA ARG A 36 -5.00 0.51 9.42
C ARG A 36 -5.02 -0.83 10.12
N ASN A 37 -4.91 -1.93 9.38
CA ASN A 37 -4.97 -3.29 9.89
C ASN A 37 -3.62 -4.00 9.80
N PHE A 38 -2.53 -3.25 9.89
CA PHE A 38 -1.20 -3.84 9.82
C PHE A 38 -0.96 -4.84 10.96
N HIS A 39 -0.64 -6.07 10.58
CA HIS A 39 -0.29 -7.16 11.48
C HIS A 39 1.22 -7.41 11.48
N LEU A 40 1.89 -7.04 12.55
CA LEU A 40 3.35 -7.16 12.67
C LEU A 40 3.85 -8.61 12.46
N PHE A 41 3.09 -9.61 12.92
CA PHE A 41 3.50 -11.01 12.90
C PHE A 41 2.86 -11.84 11.80
N ASN A 42 1.92 -11.28 11.03
CA ASN A 42 1.27 -11.99 9.93
C ASN A 42 0.98 -11.05 8.74
N ARG A 43 1.92 -11.00 7.84
CA ARG A 43 1.81 -10.22 6.61
C ARG A 43 0.63 -10.64 5.74
N ASN A 44 0.31 -11.95 5.68
CA ASN A 44 -0.78 -12.42 4.84
C ASN A 44 -2.13 -11.90 5.32
N TYR A 45 -2.40 -11.86 6.62
CA TYR A 45 -3.62 -11.26 7.16
C TYR A 45 -3.74 -9.78 6.81
N TRP A 46 -2.65 -9.03 6.92
CA TRP A 46 -2.67 -7.62 6.53
C TRP A 46 -3.00 -7.44 5.06
N LEU A 47 -2.35 -8.19 4.16
CA LEU A 47 -2.62 -8.11 2.72
C LEU A 47 -4.04 -8.58 2.36
N GLU A 48 -4.60 -9.56 3.08
CA GLU A 48 -5.99 -9.97 2.95
C GLU A 48 -6.95 -8.83 3.27
N ASP A 49 -6.71 -8.14 4.39
CA ASP A 49 -7.48 -6.96 4.79
C ASP A 49 -7.34 -5.81 3.78
N VAL A 50 -6.14 -5.56 3.26
CA VAL A 50 -5.92 -4.54 2.23
C VAL A 50 -6.73 -4.84 0.97
N VAL A 51 -6.68 -6.10 0.48
CA VAL A 51 -7.48 -6.53 -0.70
C VAL A 51 -8.97 -6.38 -0.42
N GLU A 52 -9.43 -6.86 0.73
CA GLU A 52 -10.84 -6.79 1.10
C GLU A 52 -11.34 -5.35 1.18
N HIS A 53 -10.62 -4.49 1.90
CA HIS A 53 -11.05 -3.11 2.12
C HIS A 53 -10.96 -2.28 0.84
N THR A 54 -9.94 -2.44 0.02
CA THR A 54 -9.84 -1.72 -1.26
C THR A 54 -10.95 -2.14 -2.22
N ALA A 55 -11.19 -3.44 -2.35
CA ALA A 55 -12.23 -3.97 -3.22
C ALA A 55 -13.64 -3.51 -2.78
N LYS A 56 -13.96 -3.61 -1.49
CA LYS A 56 -15.27 -3.21 -0.96
C LYS A 56 -15.48 -1.69 -1.01
N SER A 57 -14.49 -0.91 -0.59
CA SER A 57 -14.64 0.54 -0.45
C SER A 57 -14.67 1.28 -1.77
N PHE A 58 -13.91 0.85 -2.76
CA PHE A 58 -13.72 1.60 -4.00
C PHE A 58 -14.33 0.94 -5.23
N MET A 59 -14.54 -0.37 -5.19
CA MET A 59 -15.09 -1.12 -6.33
C MET A 59 -16.46 -1.74 -6.05
N GLY A 60 -16.91 -1.79 -4.80
CA GLY A 60 -18.16 -2.45 -4.42
C GLY A 60 -18.13 -3.98 -4.60
N LEU A 61 -16.92 -4.59 -4.63
CA LEU A 61 -16.74 -6.01 -4.89
C LEU A 61 -16.41 -6.78 -3.60
N THR A 62 -16.99 -8.00 -3.48
CA THR A 62 -16.65 -8.92 -2.37
C THR A 62 -15.51 -9.87 -2.76
N LEU A 63 -14.39 -9.27 -3.21
CA LEU A 63 -13.25 -10.01 -3.74
C LEU A 63 -12.60 -10.96 -2.72
N ASN A 64 -12.75 -10.71 -1.43
CA ASN A 64 -12.29 -11.58 -0.34
C ASN A 64 -12.84 -13.01 -0.42
N CYS A 65 -14.03 -13.22 -1.02
CA CYS A 65 -14.57 -14.57 -1.27
C CYS A 65 -13.69 -15.38 -2.23
N CYS A 66 -12.98 -14.69 -3.15
CA CYS A 66 -12.12 -15.31 -4.14
C CYS A 66 -10.75 -15.75 -3.60
N ARG A 67 -10.45 -15.50 -2.35
CA ARG A 67 -9.22 -15.98 -1.72
C ARG A 67 -9.05 -17.50 -1.79
N CYS A 68 -10.16 -18.22 -1.61
CA CYS A 68 -10.16 -19.69 -1.49
C CYS A 68 -10.72 -20.40 -2.72
N HIS A 69 -11.65 -19.79 -3.44
CA HIS A 69 -12.36 -20.37 -4.58
C HIS A 69 -12.94 -19.25 -5.45
N ASN A 70 -13.37 -19.57 -6.67
CA ASN A 70 -14.05 -18.62 -7.52
C ASN A 70 -15.33 -18.09 -6.86
N HIS A 71 -15.66 -16.82 -7.10
CA HIS A 71 -16.85 -16.20 -6.52
C HIS A 71 -18.10 -16.96 -6.92
N LYS A 72 -19.05 -17.08 -5.98
CA LYS A 72 -20.26 -17.89 -6.20
C LYS A 72 -21.22 -17.23 -7.19
N TYR A 73 -21.30 -15.92 -7.20
CA TYR A 73 -22.29 -15.16 -7.96
C TYR A 73 -21.68 -14.24 -9.01
N ASP A 74 -20.60 -13.56 -8.67
CA ASP A 74 -19.94 -12.60 -9.54
C ASP A 74 -18.94 -13.29 -10.47
N PRO A 75 -18.67 -12.75 -11.66
CA PRO A 75 -17.71 -13.32 -12.61
C PRO A 75 -16.26 -13.00 -12.19
N LEU A 76 -15.91 -13.34 -10.94
CA LEU A 76 -14.60 -13.16 -10.35
C LEU A 76 -14.03 -14.53 -9.98
N ASP A 77 -12.78 -14.76 -10.31
CA ASP A 77 -12.10 -16.01 -9.98
C ASP A 77 -10.97 -15.81 -8.94
N GLN A 78 -10.40 -16.93 -8.49
CA GLN A 78 -9.35 -16.92 -7.49
C GLN A 78 -8.08 -16.24 -8.02
N ASP A 79 -7.78 -16.38 -9.31
CA ASP A 79 -6.61 -15.72 -9.92
C ASP A 79 -6.74 -14.19 -9.86
N GLU A 80 -7.94 -13.65 -10.03
CA GLU A 80 -8.20 -12.21 -9.95
C GLU A 80 -8.00 -11.64 -8.55
N TYR A 81 -8.33 -12.41 -7.51
CA TYR A 81 -8.01 -12.04 -6.14
C TYR A 81 -6.50 -11.86 -5.95
N TYR A 82 -5.71 -12.86 -6.37
CA TYR A 82 -4.25 -12.80 -6.22
C TYR A 82 -3.61 -11.79 -7.17
N SER A 83 -4.19 -11.57 -8.35
CA SER A 83 -3.77 -10.49 -9.27
C SER A 83 -4.01 -9.09 -8.68
N TRP A 84 -5.12 -8.90 -7.97
CA TRP A 84 -5.38 -7.65 -7.24
C TRP A 84 -4.45 -7.51 -6.04
N ARG A 85 -4.23 -8.58 -5.29
CA ARG A 85 -3.25 -8.62 -4.19
C ARG A 85 -1.84 -8.25 -4.65
N ALA A 86 -1.45 -8.62 -5.88
CA ALA A 86 -0.12 -8.39 -6.41
C ALA A 86 0.28 -6.90 -6.48
N PHE A 87 -0.67 -5.97 -6.56
CA PHE A 87 -0.41 -4.54 -6.45
C PHE A 87 0.13 -4.13 -5.07
N PHE A 88 -0.25 -4.86 -4.03
CA PHE A 88 0.10 -4.55 -2.63
C PHE A 88 1.23 -5.44 -2.11
N GLU A 89 1.65 -6.44 -2.86
CA GLU A 89 2.69 -7.38 -2.43
C GLU A 89 4.03 -6.69 -2.12
N PRO A 90 4.47 -5.64 -2.84
CA PRO A 90 5.69 -4.90 -2.51
C PRO A 90 5.63 -4.12 -1.19
N TYR A 91 4.43 -3.80 -0.71
CA TYR A 91 4.22 -2.86 0.39
C TYR A 91 4.76 -3.37 1.73
N GLN A 92 5.34 -2.42 2.47
CA GLN A 92 5.66 -2.52 3.89
C GLN A 92 5.19 -1.27 4.61
N VAL A 93 5.07 -1.36 5.92
CA VAL A 93 4.68 -0.24 6.78
C VAL A 93 5.90 0.33 7.47
N ARG A 94 5.99 1.65 7.53
CA ARG A 94 6.95 2.35 8.35
C ARG A 94 6.32 3.55 9.07
N LEU A 95 6.98 3.98 10.13
CA LEU A 95 6.65 5.19 10.85
C LEU A 95 7.65 6.29 10.45
N ASP A 96 7.14 7.37 9.86
CA ASP A 96 7.95 8.54 9.55
C ASP A 96 7.77 9.58 10.66
N PRO A 97 8.82 9.94 11.41
CA PRO A 97 8.70 10.90 12.51
C PRO A 97 8.27 12.28 11.99
N LEU A 98 7.38 12.92 12.73
CA LEU A 98 6.92 14.29 12.45
C LEU A 98 7.86 15.34 13.05
N THR A 99 8.63 14.95 14.04
CA THR A 99 9.58 15.81 14.77
C THR A 99 10.95 15.17 14.79
N ALA A 100 11.97 15.94 15.12
CA ALA A 100 13.32 15.43 15.34
C ALA A 100 13.49 14.72 16.71
N ASP A 101 12.43 14.62 17.50
CA ASP A 101 12.43 13.92 18.78
C ASP A 101 12.65 12.41 18.57
N PRO A 102 13.73 11.82 19.13
CA PRO A 102 13.99 10.38 19.02
C PRO A 102 13.16 9.52 19.97
N SER A 103 12.26 10.12 20.76
CA SER A 103 11.38 9.39 21.66
C SER A 103 10.50 8.41 20.90
N PRO A 104 10.30 7.17 21.40
CA PRO A 104 9.37 6.22 20.81
C PRO A 104 7.92 6.71 20.83
N ASP A 105 7.59 7.66 21.69
CA ASP A 105 6.26 8.28 21.80
C ASP A 105 6.12 9.55 20.93
N ALA A 106 7.18 9.90 20.18
CA ALA A 106 7.14 11.07 19.30
C ALA A 106 6.08 10.90 18.21
N PRO A 107 5.39 12.00 17.83
CA PRO A 107 4.38 11.92 16.76
C PRO A 107 4.99 11.44 15.45
N ALA A 108 4.35 10.46 14.82
CA ALA A 108 4.78 9.88 13.56
C ALA A 108 3.62 9.65 12.60
N ILE A 109 3.89 9.57 11.31
CA ILE A 109 2.95 9.14 10.29
C ILE A 109 3.20 7.67 10.00
N SER A 110 2.18 6.84 10.19
CA SER A 110 2.19 5.48 9.66
C SER A 110 1.87 5.53 8.17
N ARG A 111 2.76 4.99 7.34
CA ARG A 111 2.57 4.93 5.90
C ARG A 111 3.11 3.66 5.26
N VAL A 112 2.64 3.36 4.06
CA VAL A 112 3.21 2.29 3.23
C VAL A 112 4.36 2.81 2.38
N TYR A 113 5.19 1.90 1.93
CA TYR A 113 6.22 2.10 0.91
C TYR A 113 6.54 0.77 0.25
N ASP A 114 7.03 0.80 -0.99
CA ASP A 114 7.51 -0.38 -1.68
C ASP A 114 8.86 -0.81 -1.13
N ALA A 115 8.90 -1.96 -0.48
CA ALA A 115 10.11 -2.50 0.12
C ALA A 115 10.86 -3.46 -0.81
N ASP A 116 10.13 -4.19 -1.67
CA ASP A 116 10.67 -5.19 -2.58
C ASP A 116 9.84 -5.22 -3.86
N LEU A 117 10.37 -4.63 -4.93
CA LEU A 117 9.73 -4.58 -6.25
C LEU A 117 9.80 -5.91 -7.02
N ASP A 118 10.72 -6.80 -6.62
CA ASP A 118 10.90 -8.11 -7.24
C ASP A 118 10.07 -9.23 -6.58
N VAL A 119 9.30 -8.88 -5.55
CA VAL A 119 8.46 -9.85 -4.83
C VAL A 119 7.45 -10.49 -5.78
N LYS A 120 7.29 -11.80 -5.64
CA LYS A 120 6.36 -12.59 -6.47
C LYS A 120 5.14 -12.98 -5.64
N THR A 121 3.98 -12.58 -6.11
CA THR A 121 2.72 -13.04 -5.54
C THR A 121 2.50 -14.52 -5.82
N GLN A 122 2.14 -15.26 -4.80
CA GLN A 122 1.79 -16.67 -4.89
C GLN A 122 0.29 -16.85 -4.70
N LEU A 123 -0.32 -17.70 -5.52
CA LEU A 123 -1.67 -18.18 -5.28
C LEU A 123 -1.63 -19.27 -4.21
N PHE A 124 -2.49 -19.15 -3.20
CA PHE A 124 -2.62 -20.16 -2.15
C PHE A 124 -3.79 -21.10 -2.46
N ILE A 125 -3.50 -22.39 -2.64
CA ILE A 125 -4.52 -23.40 -2.92
C ILE A 125 -5.55 -23.41 -1.77
N ARG A 126 -6.81 -23.14 -2.09
CA ARG A 126 -7.91 -22.99 -1.13
C ARG A 126 -7.65 -21.92 -0.06
N GLY A 127 -6.80 -20.93 -0.36
CA GLY A 127 -6.45 -19.86 0.59
C GLY A 127 -5.48 -20.28 1.69
N ASP A 128 -4.91 -21.49 1.62
CA ASP A 128 -3.94 -21.98 2.60
C ASP A 128 -2.52 -21.49 2.25
N GLU A 129 -2.00 -20.55 3.04
CA GLU A 129 -0.68 -19.95 2.85
C GLU A 129 0.48 -20.96 2.92
N LYS A 130 0.25 -22.12 3.56
CA LYS A 130 1.23 -23.21 3.64
C LYS A 130 1.25 -24.06 2.37
N ASN A 131 0.29 -23.85 1.47
CA ASN A 131 0.13 -24.62 0.24
C ASN A 131 0.09 -23.70 -1.00
N PRO A 132 1.19 -23.03 -1.35
CA PRO A 132 1.26 -22.17 -2.53
C PRO A 132 1.28 -22.99 -3.83
N ASP A 133 0.59 -22.52 -4.86
CA ASP A 133 0.68 -23.07 -6.22
C ASP A 133 1.91 -22.52 -6.94
N ALA A 134 3.02 -23.23 -6.86
CA ALA A 134 4.30 -22.83 -7.48
C ALA A 134 4.26 -22.81 -9.03
N LYS A 135 3.23 -23.38 -9.67
CA LYS A 135 3.10 -23.43 -11.13
C LYS A 135 2.44 -22.18 -11.70
N ARG A 136 1.64 -21.48 -10.91
CA ARG A 136 0.93 -20.28 -11.34
C ARG A 136 1.81 -19.05 -11.18
N LYS A 137 1.92 -18.28 -12.28
CA LYS A 137 2.55 -16.97 -12.26
C LYS A 137 1.46 -15.92 -12.15
N ILE A 138 1.42 -15.25 -11.01
CA ILE A 138 0.49 -14.16 -10.76
C ILE A 138 1.14 -12.84 -11.15
N LEU A 139 0.39 -12.01 -11.87
CA LEU A 139 0.78 -10.65 -12.25
C LEU A 139 -0.24 -9.67 -11.69
N ALA A 140 0.18 -8.45 -11.40
CA ALA A 140 -0.71 -7.37 -11.00
C ALA A 140 -1.60 -6.97 -12.18
N VAL A 141 -2.89 -7.30 -12.10
CA VAL A 141 -3.90 -7.04 -13.14
C VAL A 141 -5.21 -6.62 -12.48
N VAL A 142 -5.88 -5.65 -13.09
CA VAL A 142 -7.22 -5.21 -12.68
C VAL A 142 -8.24 -6.30 -13.01
N PRO A 143 -9.25 -6.56 -12.14
CA PRO A 143 -10.28 -7.56 -12.40
C PRO A 143 -11.00 -7.36 -13.74
N ARG A 144 -11.27 -8.44 -14.46
CA ARG A 144 -11.90 -8.43 -15.82
C ARG A 144 -13.28 -7.80 -15.84
N ILE A 145 -13.96 -7.74 -14.72
CA ILE A 145 -15.27 -7.09 -14.63
C ILE A 145 -15.24 -5.61 -15.07
N PHE A 146 -14.06 -4.95 -15.02
CA PHE A 146 -13.86 -3.59 -15.52
C PHE A 146 -13.55 -3.53 -17.01
N GLY A 147 -13.55 -4.66 -17.72
CA GLY A 147 -13.33 -4.80 -19.15
C GLY A 147 -11.85 -4.91 -19.54
N ASP A 148 -11.62 -5.43 -20.75
CA ASP A 148 -10.27 -5.69 -21.28
C ASP A 148 -9.41 -4.41 -21.44
N SER A 149 -10.06 -3.26 -21.63
CA SER A 149 -9.35 -1.98 -21.70
C SER A 149 -8.73 -1.57 -20.38
N ALA A 150 -9.40 -1.83 -19.26
CA ALA A 150 -8.86 -1.56 -17.92
C ALA A 150 -7.63 -2.44 -17.63
N ALA A 151 -7.67 -3.71 -17.99
CA ALA A 151 -6.54 -4.63 -17.85
C ALA A 151 -5.33 -4.20 -18.69
N LYS A 152 -5.55 -3.62 -19.87
CA LYS A 152 -4.49 -3.11 -20.75
C LYS A 152 -3.93 -1.76 -20.30
N THR A 153 -4.74 -0.96 -19.61
CA THR A 153 -4.35 0.39 -19.14
C THR A 153 -3.59 0.33 -17.82
N ALA A 154 -3.78 -0.73 -17.04
CA ALA A 154 -3.03 -1.01 -15.82
C ALA A 154 -1.60 -1.51 -16.14
N ALA A 155 -0.89 -0.83 -17.04
CA ALA A 155 0.54 -1.03 -17.17
C ALA A 155 1.19 -0.55 -15.87
N VAL A 156 1.78 -1.48 -15.14
CA VAL A 156 2.64 -1.14 -14.00
C VAL A 156 3.83 -0.38 -14.55
N ASN A 157 3.86 0.93 -14.33
CA ASN A 157 4.98 1.78 -14.70
C ASN A 157 5.91 1.91 -13.50
N GLU A 158 7.20 1.74 -13.73
CA GLU A 158 8.21 2.03 -12.71
C GLU A 158 8.20 3.52 -12.39
N VAL A 159 7.92 3.87 -11.14
CA VAL A 159 8.02 5.24 -10.62
C VAL A 159 9.36 5.37 -9.91
N ARG A 160 10.26 6.21 -10.44
CA ARG A 160 11.53 6.51 -9.79
C ARG A 160 11.32 7.57 -8.73
N LEU A 161 11.36 7.14 -7.47
CA LEU A 161 11.28 8.05 -6.33
C LEU A 161 12.64 8.73 -6.07
N PRO A 162 12.63 10.00 -5.64
CA PRO A 162 13.85 10.62 -5.14
C PRO A 162 14.32 9.90 -3.86
N VAL A 163 15.63 9.91 -3.59
CA VAL A 163 16.22 9.27 -2.40
C VAL A 163 15.53 9.73 -1.11
N THR A 164 15.14 10.99 -1.03
CA THR A 164 14.39 11.55 0.11
C THR A 164 12.97 10.98 0.25
N GLY A 165 12.37 10.44 -0.82
CA GLY A 165 11.11 9.71 -0.77
C GLY A 165 11.24 8.35 -0.08
N TRP A 166 12.39 7.68 -0.29
CA TRP A 166 12.73 6.43 0.39
C TRP A 166 13.20 6.64 1.82
N TYR A 167 13.98 7.70 2.04
CA TYR A 167 14.58 8.04 3.33
C TYR A 167 14.21 9.49 3.73
N PRO A 168 13.01 9.72 4.25
CA PRO A 168 12.55 11.07 4.62
C PRO A 168 13.48 11.79 5.61
N ALA A 169 14.20 11.04 6.44
CA ALA A 169 15.21 11.60 7.35
C ALA A 169 16.37 12.29 6.61
N LEU A 170 16.58 12.00 5.33
CA LEU A 170 17.58 12.68 4.49
C LEU A 170 17.03 13.95 3.81
N ALA A 171 15.73 14.26 3.97
CA ALA A 171 15.19 15.51 3.45
C ALA A 171 15.90 16.71 4.14
N PRO A 172 16.29 17.76 3.38
CA PRO A 172 16.99 18.91 3.95
C PRO A 172 16.28 19.54 5.15
N THR A 173 14.95 19.57 5.14
CA THR A 173 14.13 20.05 6.25
C THR A 173 14.26 19.19 7.51
N ALA A 174 14.21 17.86 7.36
CA ALA A 174 14.38 16.94 8.49
C ALA A 174 15.78 17.00 9.08
N VAL A 175 16.80 17.12 8.23
CA VAL A 175 18.20 17.31 8.68
C VAL A 175 18.36 18.62 9.44
N ALA A 176 17.77 19.73 8.94
CA ALA A 176 17.85 21.03 9.60
C ALA A 176 17.11 21.05 10.96
N GLU A 177 15.96 20.37 11.04
CA GLU A 177 15.21 20.21 12.30
C GLU A 177 16.00 19.38 13.32
N ALA A 178 16.60 18.27 12.89
CA ALA A 178 17.43 17.44 13.75
C ALA A 178 18.66 18.21 14.26
N ALA A 179 19.31 18.99 13.39
CA ALA A 179 20.45 19.82 13.78
C ALA A 179 20.07 20.88 14.82
N ARG A 180 18.92 21.54 14.65
CA ARG A 180 18.39 22.50 15.65
C ARG A 180 18.12 21.84 17.00
N ALA A 181 17.41 20.68 16.98
CA ALA A 181 17.09 19.97 18.21
C ALA A 181 18.34 19.49 18.97
N ILE A 182 19.43 19.17 18.28
CA ILE A 182 20.71 18.82 18.88
C ILE A 182 21.32 20.07 19.52
N GLN A 183 21.30 21.20 18.83
CA GLN A 183 21.86 22.47 19.37
C GLN A 183 21.12 22.92 20.64
N GLU A 184 19.79 22.91 20.63
CA GLU A 184 18.93 23.28 21.76
C GLU A 184 19.13 22.38 23.00
N ARG A 185 19.65 21.18 22.83
CA ARG A 185 20.00 20.27 23.96
C ARG A 185 21.41 20.46 24.48
N ALA A 186 22.27 21.09 23.70
CA ALA A 186 23.67 21.33 24.06
C ALA A 186 23.86 22.66 24.82
N ASP A 187 22.90 23.57 24.71
CA ASP A 187 22.81 24.84 25.43
C ASP A 187 22.03 24.68 26.73
#